data_232632377884c479927b05b91c0d5452
#
_entry.id   232632377884c479927b05b91c0d5452
#
_cell.length_a   1.000
_cell.length_b   1.000
_cell.length_c   1.000
_cell.angle_alpha   90.00
_cell.angle_beta   90.00
_cell.angle_gamma   90.00
#
_symmetry.space_group_name_H-M   'P 1'
#
loop_
_entity.id
_entity.type
_entity.pdbx_description
1 polymer ?
#
loop_
_entity_poly.entity_id
_entity_poly.type
_entity_poly.pdbx_seq_one_letter_code
_entity_poly.pdbx_strand_id
1 'polypeptide(L)'
;LTLRTSFVGRELVHFSNLFEWARRQQNKEISGFRQAIYSGLTTKSLARIVGSLISDHLSLTGLFHIASKPISKYDLLCILNSKLKLNLSITPDDAFISDRSLDGTRFLLTTGIEIPSWDQMLDEFVSDEMTYKQLGFR
;
A
#
# COMPACT_ATOMS: atom_id res chain seq x y z
N LEU A 1 -8.53 18.80 10.32
CA LEU A 1 -8.43 17.86 9.20
C LEU A 1 -8.37 16.43 9.70
N THR A 2 -9.23 15.55 9.14
CA THR A 2 -9.20 14.11 9.39
C THR A 2 -8.94 13.38 8.06
N LEU A 3 -7.93 12.54 8.04
CA LEU A 3 -7.58 11.72 6.86
C LEU A 3 -7.95 10.25 7.15
N ARG A 4 -8.82 9.68 6.33
CA ARG A 4 -9.13 8.25 6.35
C ARG A 4 -8.39 7.56 5.20
N THR A 5 -7.58 6.60 5.54
CA THR A 5 -6.79 5.84 4.57
C THR A 5 -6.44 4.46 5.12
N SER A 6 -5.90 3.62 4.29
CA SER A 6 -5.17 2.41 4.67
C SER A 6 -3.77 2.45 4.08
N PHE A 7 -2.83 1.74 4.67
CA PHE A 7 -1.46 1.72 4.16
C PHE A 7 -0.82 0.34 4.30
N VAL A 8 0.18 0.11 3.48
CA VAL A 8 1.05 -1.07 3.50
C VAL A 8 2.51 -0.61 3.50
N GLY A 9 3.34 -1.28 4.29
CA GLY A 9 4.76 -0.92 4.38
C GLY A 9 5.50 -1.78 5.39
N ARG A 10 6.75 -1.40 5.68
CA ARG A 10 7.54 -2.04 6.74
C ARG A 10 6.93 -1.78 8.10
N GLU A 11 6.96 -2.78 8.95
CA GLU A 11 6.64 -2.63 10.36
C GLU A 11 7.91 -2.63 11.21
N LEU A 12 7.97 -1.76 12.20
CA LEU A 12 9.05 -1.71 13.17
C LEU A 12 8.84 -2.72 14.31
N VAL A 13 7.57 -3.08 14.56
CA VAL A 13 7.15 -3.98 15.65
C VAL A 13 6.01 -4.86 15.14
N HIS A 14 5.91 -6.09 15.66
CA HIS A 14 4.89 -7.11 15.35
C HIS A 14 4.98 -7.77 13.98
N PHE A 15 5.37 -7.10 12.92
CA PHE A 15 5.58 -7.65 11.57
C PHE A 15 4.40 -8.51 11.07
N SER A 16 3.16 -8.04 11.23
CA SER A 16 1.92 -8.79 10.97
C SER A 16 1.16 -8.35 9.73
N ASN A 17 1.53 -7.19 9.13
CA ASN A 17 0.86 -6.68 7.95
C ASN A 17 1.12 -7.55 6.70
N LEU A 18 0.36 -7.28 5.63
CA LEU A 18 0.42 -8.06 4.39
C LEU A 18 1.83 -8.15 3.80
N PHE A 19 2.61 -7.07 3.86
CA PHE A 19 3.96 -7.03 3.30
C PHE A 19 4.91 -7.96 4.08
N GLU A 20 4.97 -7.81 5.40
CA GLU A 20 5.84 -8.63 6.25
C GLU A 20 5.39 -10.10 6.26
N TRP A 21 4.08 -10.35 6.18
CA TRP A 21 3.54 -11.68 6.00
C TRP A 21 4.00 -12.30 4.69
N ALA A 22 3.88 -11.59 3.54
CA ALA A 22 4.31 -12.09 2.24
C ALA A 22 5.80 -12.45 2.21
N ARG A 23 6.65 -11.62 2.81
CA ARG A 23 8.10 -11.90 2.93
C ARG A 23 8.39 -13.21 3.66
N ARG A 24 7.66 -13.49 4.75
CA ARG A 24 7.82 -14.76 5.50
C ARG A 24 7.34 -15.99 4.74
N GLN A 25 6.56 -15.79 3.68
CA GLN A 25 6.13 -16.89 2.82
C GLN A 25 7.10 -17.16 1.65
N GLN A 26 8.24 -16.49 1.58
CA GLN A 26 9.23 -16.68 0.52
C GLN A 26 9.46 -18.17 0.19
N ASN A 27 9.47 -18.50 -1.10
CA ASN A 27 9.59 -19.87 -1.64
C ASN A 27 8.44 -20.83 -1.27
N LYS A 28 7.26 -20.31 -0.92
CA LYS A 28 6.09 -21.14 -0.56
C LYS A 28 4.94 -20.95 -1.54
N GLU A 29 3.97 -21.87 -1.41
CA GLU A 29 2.66 -21.74 -2.03
C GLU A 29 1.71 -21.01 -1.08
N ILE A 30 0.94 -20.07 -1.62
CA ILE A 30 -0.04 -19.27 -0.86
C ILE A 30 -1.30 -19.05 -1.69
N SER A 31 -2.42 -18.75 -1.01
CA SER A 31 -3.64 -18.27 -1.66
C SER A 31 -3.66 -16.74 -1.70
N GLY A 32 -4.12 -16.18 -2.82
CA GLY A 32 -4.36 -14.75 -2.99
C GLY A 32 -5.84 -14.48 -3.25
N PHE A 33 -6.49 -13.68 -2.42
CA PHE A 33 -7.92 -13.38 -2.53
C PHE A 33 -8.18 -12.36 -3.64
N ARG A 34 -8.88 -12.79 -4.72
CA ARG A 34 -9.24 -11.94 -5.85
C ARG A 34 -10.37 -10.97 -5.52
N GLN A 35 -11.23 -11.32 -4.57
CA GLN A 35 -12.39 -10.51 -4.18
C GLN A 35 -12.16 -9.72 -2.87
N ALA A 36 -10.96 -9.73 -2.33
CA ALA A 36 -10.59 -8.86 -1.24
C ALA A 36 -9.95 -7.58 -1.79
N ILE A 37 -10.77 -6.54 -1.96
CA ILE A 37 -10.38 -5.29 -2.62
C ILE A 37 -9.84 -4.29 -1.59
N TYR A 38 -8.82 -3.55 -2.00
CA TYR A 38 -8.06 -2.64 -1.17
C TYR A 38 -7.65 -1.40 -2.00
N SER A 39 -7.63 -0.21 -1.41
CA SER A 39 -7.23 1.05 -2.05
C SER A 39 -6.29 1.89 -1.19
N GLY A 40 -5.44 1.22 -0.42
CA GLY A 40 -4.46 1.90 0.43
C GLY A 40 -3.26 2.44 -0.35
N LEU A 41 -2.28 2.95 0.38
CA LEU A 41 -1.02 3.47 -0.15
C LEU A 41 0.17 2.77 0.50
N THR A 42 1.36 2.96 -0.05
CA THR A 42 2.58 2.67 0.72
C THR A 42 2.80 3.73 1.80
N THR A 43 3.45 3.36 2.89
CA THR A 43 3.77 4.28 4.00
C THR A 43 4.55 5.50 3.50
N LYS A 44 5.47 5.33 2.55
CA LYS A 44 6.25 6.41 1.95
C LYS A 44 5.38 7.39 1.15
N SER A 45 4.50 6.87 0.30
CA SER A 45 3.58 7.70 -0.49
C SER A 45 2.63 8.46 0.43
N LEU A 46 2.11 7.83 1.47
CA LEU A 46 1.27 8.50 2.47
C LEU A 46 2.03 9.62 3.18
N ALA A 47 3.27 9.37 3.62
CA ALA A 47 4.10 10.38 4.28
C ALA A 47 4.35 11.59 3.38
N ARG A 48 4.61 11.38 2.08
CA ARG A 48 4.77 12.47 1.10
C ARG A 48 3.51 13.31 0.96
N ILE A 49 2.34 12.66 0.83
CA ILE A 49 1.06 13.35 0.72
C ILE A 49 0.78 14.18 1.99
N VAL A 50 1.02 13.62 3.17
CA VAL A 50 0.88 14.35 4.44
C VAL A 50 1.83 15.54 4.49
N GLY A 51 3.07 15.39 4.03
CA GLY A 51 4.02 16.50 3.90
C GLY A 51 3.50 17.62 3.02
N SER A 52 2.99 17.31 1.82
CA SER A 52 2.39 18.31 0.92
C SER A 52 1.17 19.00 1.55
N LEU A 53 0.34 18.26 2.27
CA LEU A 53 -0.80 18.86 2.97
C LEU A 53 -0.38 19.86 4.04
N ILE A 54 0.69 19.56 4.78
CA ILE A 54 1.24 20.46 5.80
C ILE A 54 1.87 21.70 5.15
N SER A 55 2.53 21.55 4.01
CA SER A 55 3.18 22.68 3.33
C SER A 55 2.19 23.60 2.61
N ASP A 56 1.23 23.01 1.88
CA ASP A 56 0.48 23.73 0.86
C ASP A 56 -1.02 23.85 1.16
N HIS A 57 -1.55 23.09 2.15
CA HIS A 57 -2.98 23.00 2.44
C HIS A 57 -3.33 23.15 3.92
N LEU A 58 -2.63 24.01 4.66
CA LEU A 58 -2.83 24.20 6.12
C LEU A 58 -4.26 24.60 6.52
N SER A 59 -4.98 25.28 5.64
CA SER A 59 -6.37 25.69 5.87
C SER A 59 -7.40 24.57 5.62
N LEU A 60 -6.97 23.42 5.11
CA LEU A 60 -7.88 22.32 4.78
C LEU A 60 -8.50 21.73 6.06
N THR A 61 -9.83 21.65 6.09
CA THR A 61 -10.59 21.13 7.22
C THR A 61 -11.60 20.06 6.79
N GLY A 62 -12.05 19.24 7.74
CA GLY A 62 -13.03 18.20 7.47
C GLY A 62 -12.43 16.81 7.28
N LEU A 63 -13.24 15.88 6.75
CA LEU A 63 -12.87 14.48 6.53
C LEU A 63 -12.58 14.23 5.03
N PHE A 64 -11.43 13.66 4.74
CA PHE A 64 -11.03 13.24 3.39
C PHE A 64 -10.58 11.79 3.37
N HIS A 65 -10.92 11.08 2.29
CA HIS A 65 -10.34 9.78 1.99
C HIS A 65 -9.12 9.95 1.09
N ILE A 66 -8.00 9.37 1.48
CA ILE A 66 -6.82 9.24 0.63
C ILE A 66 -6.78 7.80 0.16
N ALA A 67 -7.00 7.58 -1.12
CA ALA A 67 -7.15 6.25 -1.69
C ALA A 67 -6.48 6.16 -3.06
N SER A 68 -5.75 5.07 -3.26
CA SER A 68 -5.22 4.69 -4.57
C SER A 68 -6.30 4.02 -5.42
N LYS A 69 -5.95 3.67 -6.66
CA LYS A 69 -6.79 2.80 -7.48
C LYS A 69 -7.02 1.46 -6.74
N PRO A 70 -8.28 1.00 -6.64
CA PRO A 70 -8.58 -0.29 -6.03
C PRO A 70 -7.78 -1.44 -6.65
N ILE A 71 -7.30 -2.35 -5.81
CA ILE A 71 -6.56 -3.55 -6.22
C ILE A 71 -7.01 -4.73 -5.37
N SER A 72 -7.01 -5.93 -5.95
CA SER A 72 -7.23 -7.15 -5.18
C SER A 72 -5.99 -7.51 -4.34
N LYS A 73 -6.17 -8.24 -3.25
CA LYS A 73 -5.02 -8.78 -2.50
C LYS A 73 -4.19 -9.74 -3.35
N TYR A 74 -4.84 -10.48 -4.25
CA TYR A 74 -4.16 -11.35 -5.22
C TYR A 74 -3.22 -10.54 -6.11
N ASP A 75 -3.72 -9.50 -6.79
CA ASP A 75 -2.92 -8.69 -7.70
C ASP A 75 -1.79 -7.95 -6.96
N LEU A 76 -2.08 -7.42 -5.76
CA LEU A 76 -1.07 -6.77 -4.94
C LEU A 76 0.06 -7.74 -4.54
N LEU A 77 -0.27 -8.98 -4.18
CA LEU A 77 0.72 -10.02 -3.88
C LEU A 77 1.52 -10.42 -5.12
N CYS A 78 0.90 -10.48 -6.30
CA CYS A 78 1.61 -10.75 -7.56
C CYS A 78 2.64 -9.66 -7.88
N ILE A 79 2.29 -8.39 -7.71
CA ILE A 79 3.22 -7.27 -7.93
C ILE A 79 4.36 -7.33 -6.89
N LEU A 80 4.06 -7.52 -5.61
CA LEU A 80 5.05 -7.67 -4.55
C LEU A 80 6.01 -8.84 -4.80
N ASN A 81 5.46 -9.99 -5.21
CA ASN A 81 6.24 -11.18 -5.55
C ASN A 81 7.26 -10.90 -6.65
N SER A 82 6.81 -10.25 -7.72
CA SER A 82 7.67 -9.89 -8.85
C SER A 82 8.76 -8.90 -8.44
N LYS A 83 8.39 -7.79 -7.79
CA LYS A 83 9.33 -6.71 -7.46
C LYS A 83 10.34 -7.10 -6.37
N LEU A 84 9.94 -7.89 -5.39
CA LEU A 84 10.80 -8.34 -4.27
C LEU A 84 11.48 -9.68 -4.50
N LYS A 85 11.18 -10.35 -5.63
CA LYS A 85 11.71 -11.68 -5.98
C LYS A 85 11.48 -12.70 -4.86
N LEU A 86 10.25 -12.76 -4.34
CA LEU A 86 9.91 -13.64 -3.23
C LEU A 86 9.76 -15.11 -3.63
N ASN A 87 9.67 -15.40 -4.95
CA ASN A 87 9.47 -16.75 -5.47
C ASN A 87 8.25 -17.46 -4.87
N LEU A 88 7.13 -16.73 -4.77
CA LEU A 88 5.86 -17.28 -4.30
C LEU A 88 5.11 -17.95 -5.44
N SER A 89 4.50 -19.12 -5.17
CA SER A 89 3.45 -19.69 -6.00
C SER A 89 2.10 -19.20 -5.48
N ILE A 90 1.42 -18.31 -6.22
CA ILE A 90 0.19 -17.66 -5.74
C ILE A 90 -1.00 -18.22 -6.48
N THR A 91 -1.84 -18.99 -5.77
CA THR A 91 -3.10 -19.53 -6.30
C THR A 91 -4.23 -18.52 -6.05
N PRO A 92 -5.02 -18.15 -7.08
CA PRO A 92 -6.16 -17.27 -6.91
C PRO A 92 -7.26 -17.96 -6.08
N ASP A 93 -7.87 -17.20 -5.17
CA ASP A 93 -8.93 -17.65 -4.29
C ASP A 93 -10.09 -16.65 -4.31
N ASP A 94 -11.30 -17.13 -4.62
CA ASP A 94 -12.52 -16.32 -4.71
C ASP A 94 -13.44 -16.50 -3.51
N ALA A 95 -13.09 -17.34 -2.55
CA ALA A 95 -13.96 -17.68 -1.42
C ALA A 95 -14.15 -16.51 -0.45
N PHE A 96 -13.16 -15.62 -0.31
CA PHE A 96 -13.22 -14.49 0.60
C PHE A 96 -13.57 -13.19 -0.13
N ILE A 97 -14.75 -12.65 0.15
CA ILE A 97 -15.27 -11.41 -0.45
C ILE A 97 -15.22 -10.30 0.60
N SER A 98 -14.47 -9.23 0.31
CA SER A 98 -14.39 -8.05 1.16
C SER A 98 -13.95 -6.85 0.35
N ASP A 99 -14.80 -5.85 0.21
CA ASP A 99 -14.41 -4.58 -0.40
C ASP A 99 -14.17 -3.53 0.69
N ARG A 100 -12.93 -3.09 0.81
CA ARG A 100 -12.47 -2.04 1.73
C ARG A 100 -11.88 -0.86 0.97
N SER A 101 -12.24 -0.71 -0.29
CA SER A 101 -11.84 0.44 -1.07
C SER A 101 -12.53 1.71 -0.56
N LEU A 102 -11.83 2.81 -0.72
CA LEU A 102 -12.31 4.16 -0.41
C LEU A 102 -12.38 4.96 -1.70
N ASP A 103 -13.32 5.89 -1.79
CA ASP A 103 -13.38 6.89 -2.84
C ASP A 103 -12.58 8.14 -2.45
N GLY A 104 -11.48 8.39 -3.17
CA GLY A 104 -10.60 9.54 -3.00
C GLY A 104 -10.95 10.75 -3.87
N THR A 105 -12.04 10.71 -4.64
CA THR A 105 -12.38 11.75 -5.61
C THR A 105 -12.48 13.13 -4.97
N ARG A 106 -13.13 13.26 -3.81
CA ARG A 106 -13.22 14.53 -3.08
C ARG A 106 -11.84 15.07 -2.71
N PHE A 107 -10.91 14.22 -2.30
CA PHE A 107 -9.56 14.62 -1.95
C PHE A 107 -8.83 15.19 -3.19
N LEU A 108 -8.85 14.46 -4.29
CA LEU A 108 -8.24 14.90 -5.55
C LEU A 108 -8.80 16.24 -6.03
N LEU A 109 -10.12 16.38 -6.08
CA LEU A 109 -10.77 17.61 -6.57
C LEU A 109 -10.49 18.82 -5.67
N THR A 110 -10.30 18.61 -4.37
CA THR A 110 -10.06 19.70 -3.41
C THR A 110 -8.60 20.12 -3.37
N THR A 111 -7.67 19.19 -3.47
CA THR A 111 -6.24 19.45 -3.27
C THR A 111 -5.42 19.46 -4.55
N GLY A 112 -5.92 18.84 -5.62
CA GLY A 112 -5.15 18.60 -6.84
C GLY A 112 -4.04 17.54 -6.68
N ILE A 113 -3.91 16.91 -5.50
CA ILE A 113 -2.88 15.92 -5.23
C ILE A 113 -3.28 14.58 -5.84
N GLU A 114 -2.54 14.13 -6.83
CA GLU A 114 -2.72 12.82 -7.45
C GLU A 114 -2.06 11.73 -6.61
N ILE A 115 -2.75 10.59 -6.53
CA ILE A 115 -2.21 9.41 -5.86
C ILE A 115 -1.44 8.56 -6.89
N PRO A 116 -0.18 8.19 -6.62
CA PRO A 116 0.60 7.38 -7.55
C PRO A 116 -0.02 6.00 -7.79
N SER A 117 0.28 5.41 -8.93
CA SER A 117 -0.12 4.03 -9.23
C SER A 117 0.54 3.04 -8.27
N TRP A 118 -0.04 1.83 -8.15
CA TRP A 118 0.55 0.76 -7.35
C TRP A 118 1.98 0.41 -7.80
N ASP A 119 2.24 0.39 -9.10
CA ASP A 119 3.59 0.13 -9.62
C ASP A 119 4.60 1.17 -9.16
N GLN A 120 4.25 2.46 -9.27
CA GLN A 120 5.10 3.55 -8.81
C GLN A 120 5.35 3.49 -7.30
N MET A 121 4.28 3.29 -6.51
CA MET A 121 4.39 3.19 -5.04
C MET A 121 5.27 2.03 -4.61
N LEU A 122 5.17 0.89 -5.28
CA LEU A 122 5.93 -0.31 -4.94
C LEU A 122 7.37 -0.25 -5.46
N ASP A 123 7.65 0.43 -6.57
CA ASP A 123 9.02 0.70 -7.02
C ASP A 123 9.78 1.55 -6.00
N GLU A 124 9.16 2.62 -5.50
CA GLU A 124 9.73 3.42 -4.42
C GLU A 124 9.94 2.62 -3.14
N PHE A 125 8.98 1.76 -2.82
CA PHE A 125 9.05 0.91 -1.64
C PHE A 125 10.21 -0.10 -1.70
N VAL A 126 10.44 -0.73 -2.86
CA VAL A 126 11.58 -1.64 -3.08
C VAL A 126 12.92 -0.90 -3.01
N SER A 127 12.97 0.32 -3.53
CA SER A 127 14.17 1.17 -3.41
C SER A 127 14.51 1.47 -1.94
N ASP A 128 13.52 1.74 -1.10
CA ASP A 128 13.70 1.94 0.33
C ASP A 128 14.17 0.68 1.06
N GLU A 129 13.73 -0.50 0.62
CA GLU A 129 14.20 -1.78 1.17
C GLU A 129 15.74 -1.90 1.14
N MET A 130 16.35 -1.45 0.08
CA MET A 130 17.82 -1.43 -0.03
C MET A 130 18.44 -0.52 1.02
N THR A 131 17.84 0.64 1.26
CA THR A 131 18.28 1.60 2.28
C THR A 131 18.14 1.02 3.69
N TYR A 132 17.00 0.39 4.01
CA TYR A 132 16.79 -0.26 5.31
C TYR A 132 17.83 -1.36 5.59
N LYS A 133 18.16 -2.17 4.58
CA LYS A 133 19.21 -3.20 4.70
C LYS A 133 20.59 -2.58 4.95
N GLN A 134 20.91 -1.48 4.26
CA GLN A 134 22.19 -0.77 4.45
C GLN A 134 22.29 -0.16 5.86
N LEU A 135 21.18 0.27 6.45
CA LEU A 135 21.10 0.80 7.81
C LEU A 135 21.03 -0.29 8.89
N GLY A 136 21.08 -1.58 8.54
CA GLY A 136 21.08 -2.71 9.46
C GLY A 136 19.71 -3.11 10.00
N PHE A 137 18.63 -2.59 9.45
CA PHE A 137 17.28 -3.06 9.77
C PHE A 137 16.99 -4.37 9.02
N ARG A 138 16.49 -5.37 9.74
CA ARG A 138 16.15 -6.70 9.18
C ARG A 138 14.80 -6.71 8.51
#